data_faea6a97a6c5e556c094b134d4ba87d0
#
_entry.id   faea6a97a6c5e556c094b134d4ba87d0
#
_cell.length_a   1.000
_cell.length_b   1.000
_cell.length_c   1.000
_cell.angle_alpha   90.00
_cell.angle_beta   90.00
_cell.angle_gamma   90.00
#
_symmetry.space_group_name_H-M   'P 1'
#
loop_
_entity.id
_entity.type
_entity.pdbx_description
1 polymer ?
#
loop_
_entity_poly.entity_id
_entity_poly.type
_entity_poly.pdbx_seq_one_letter_code
_entity_poly.pdbx_strand_id
1 'polypeptide(L)'
;MNETDVIVLGMGPGGEYVAETLAEAGLHVTGVEPRLVGGECPYFGCVPTKMMIRAANVIAETRRVPQLAGTSSVIPDWSLVARRIREEATDYWDDKVAVDRFTGKGGHFVRGSGSITGPGQVTVTGPDGSVDEFTARRGIVINTGTDPAIPPIDGLAGTPYWTNRDIVQAEEVPKSLIILGGGAIGAELAQVFARFGTEVTVVEAQTRLLPLEEPESGELLERVFTAEGIKVCVNAPAERVSHHGERFTVHLGQAALMAERLLVATGRRVDLVSLGVASIGLDEHARVIATDEWMRAADGVWAIGDITGKGQFTHMSMYQADIAVRDILGHGGASADYSAVPRVTFTDPEIGSVGLSEAQAREAGFNVRAACTQVPYSARGWIHKAGNEGLIKVILDTERGVLLGATSAGPAGGEVLSALQVAVRAQVPVATLRNMPYAYPTFYRAIEEALKALDA
;
A
#
# COMPACT_ATOMS: atom_id res chain seq x y z
N MET A 1 -13.91 -10.57 -34.48
CA MET A 1 -12.66 -10.46 -33.69
C MET A 1 -12.16 -9.03 -33.87
N ASN A 2 -12.08 -8.29 -32.78
CA ASN A 2 -11.67 -6.87 -32.81
C ASN A 2 -10.12 -6.81 -32.74
N GLU A 3 -9.47 -6.16 -33.71
CA GLU A 3 -8.02 -6.02 -33.74
C GLU A 3 -7.57 -4.70 -33.11
N THR A 4 -6.50 -4.77 -32.31
CA THR A 4 -5.86 -3.62 -31.66
C THR A 4 -4.34 -3.80 -31.65
N ASP A 5 -3.57 -2.78 -31.33
CA ASP A 5 -2.11 -2.93 -31.17
C ASP A 5 -1.76 -3.54 -29.81
N VAL A 6 -2.37 -2.98 -28.74
CA VAL A 6 -2.13 -3.41 -27.36
C VAL A 6 -3.44 -3.55 -26.61
N ILE A 7 -3.55 -4.62 -25.82
CA ILE A 7 -4.65 -4.80 -24.86
C ILE A 7 -4.09 -4.59 -23.45
N VAL A 8 -4.74 -3.73 -22.67
CA VAL A 8 -4.41 -3.50 -21.25
C VAL A 8 -5.51 -4.11 -20.38
N LEU A 9 -5.17 -5.15 -19.62
CA LEU A 9 -6.07 -5.81 -18.69
C LEU A 9 -5.90 -5.22 -17.30
N GLY A 10 -6.93 -4.52 -16.81
CA GLY A 10 -6.93 -3.77 -15.56
C GLY A 10 -6.46 -2.33 -15.74
N MET A 11 -7.40 -1.40 -15.59
CA MET A 11 -7.19 0.04 -15.74
C MET A 11 -6.99 0.72 -14.37
N GLY A 12 -6.23 0.07 -13.46
CA GLY A 12 -5.67 0.73 -12.27
C GLY A 12 -4.57 1.74 -12.66
N PRO A 13 -3.89 2.43 -11.72
CA PRO A 13 -3.02 3.58 -12.04
C PRO A 13 -1.95 3.29 -13.10
N GLY A 14 -1.29 2.13 -13.02
CA GLY A 14 -0.31 1.73 -14.04
C GLY A 14 -0.93 1.41 -15.38
N GLY A 15 -2.12 0.74 -15.39
CA GLY A 15 -2.84 0.40 -16.62
C GLY A 15 -3.37 1.64 -17.34
N GLU A 16 -3.91 2.62 -16.60
CA GLU A 16 -4.29 3.92 -17.18
C GLU A 16 -3.08 4.61 -17.82
N TYR A 17 -1.96 4.68 -17.08
CA TYR A 17 -0.75 5.32 -17.60
C TYR A 17 -0.26 4.66 -18.89
N VAL A 18 -0.17 3.31 -18.92
CA VAL A 18 0.22 2.56 -20.12
C VAL A 18 -0.75 2.82 -21.27
N ALA A 19 -2.05 2.65 -21.01
CA ALA A 19 -3.08 2.77 -22.04
C ALA A 19 -3.12 4.16 -22.65
N GLU A 20 -3.11 5.21 -21.81
CA GLU A 20 -3.13 6.59 -22.24
C GLU A 20 -1.87 6.97 -23.02
N THR A 21 -0.68 6.61 -22.51
CA THR A 21 0.60 6.96 -23.14
C THR A 21 0.79 6.26 -24.48
N LEU A 22 0.39 4.99 -24.60
CA LEU A 22 0.47 4.28 -25.87
C LEU A 22 -0.54 4.81 -26.89
N ALA A 23 -1.76 5.20 -26.47
CA ALA A 23 -2.76 5.83 -27.33
C ALA A 23 -2.27 7.19 -27.86
N GLU A 24 -1.69 8.04 -26.98
CA GLU A 24 -1.07 9.32 -27.36
C GLU A 24 0.12 9.12 -28.32
N ALA A 25 0.85 7.99 -28.23
CA ALA A 25 1.89 7.61 -29.17
C ALA A 25 1.35 7.09 -30.51
N GLY A 26 0.04 7.08 -30.72
CA GLY A 26 -0.62 6.72 -31.98
C GLY A 26 -0.90 5.22 -32.13
N LEU A 27 -0.81 4.42 -31.07
CA LEU A 27 -1.21 3.01 -31.10
C LEU A 27 -2.72 2.86 -30.87
N HIS A 28 -3.32 1.85 -31.50
CA HIS A 28 -4.68 1.40 -31.15
C HIS A 28 -4.61 0.60 -29.85
N VAL A 29 -5.14 1.15 -28.77
CA VAL A 29 -5.11 0.54 -27.42
C VAL A 29 -6.52 0.22 -26.96
N THR A 30 -6.74 -1.03 -26.54
CA THR A 30 -7.97 -1.45 -25.87
C THR A 30 -7.70 -1.62 -24.37
N GLY A 31 -8.36 -0.81 -23.54
CA GLY A 31 -8.33 -0.92 -22.08
C GLY A 31 -9.55 -1.68 -21.57
N VAL A 32 -9.34 -2.69 -20.75
CA VAL A 32 -10.38 -3.56 -20.19
C VAL A 32 -10.39 -3.42 -18.66
N GLU A 33 -11.57 -3.08 -18.10
CA GLU A 33 -11.74 -2.96 -16.65
C GLU A 33 -13.14 -3.42 -16.22
N PRO A 34 -13.25 -4.42 -15.33
CA PRO A 34 -14.55 -4.88 -14.86
C PRO A 34 -15.23 -3.95 -13.85
N ARG A 35 -14.46 -3.15 -13.12
CA ARG A 35 -14.96 -2.30 -12.03
C ARG A 35 -14.82 -0.82 -12.38
N LEU A 36 -13.86 -0.13 -11.77
CA LEU A 36 -13.67 1.31 -11.93
C LEU A 36 -12.29 1.62 -12.52
N VAL A 37 -12.25 2.39 -13.59
CA VAL A 37 -11.01 2.92 -14.17
C VAL A 37 -10.34 3.83 -13.13
N GLY A 38 -9.06 3.58 -12.82
CA GLY A 38 -8.34 4.15 -11.68
C GLY A 38 -8.05 3.11 -10.59
N GLY A 39 -8.83 2.03 -10.53
CA GLY A 39 -8.62 0.87 -9.67
C GLY A 39 -8.77 1.16 -8.16
N GLU A 40 -7.98 0.47 -7.35
CA GLU A 40 -8.05 0.57 -5.88
C GLU A 40 -7.64 1.95 -5.34
N CYS A 41 -6.60 2.57 -5.92
CA CYS A 41 -5.98 3.77 -5.36
C CYS A 41 -6.96 4.94 -5.15
N PRO A 42 -7.72 5.42 -6.15
CA PRO A 42 -8.62 6.54 -5.96
C PRO A 42 -9.92 6.19 -5.21
N TYR A 43 -10.38 4.95 -5.29
CA TYR A 43 -11.73 4.59 -4.84
C TYR A 43 -11.76 3.81 -3.52
N PHE A 44 -10.77 2.93 -3.26
CA PHE A 44 -10.82 1.98 -2.16
C PHE A 44 -9.50 1.88 -1.36
N GLY A 45 -8.49 2.65 -1.75
CA GLY A 45 -7.15 2.60 -1.14
C GLY A 45 -6.65 3.98 -0.77
N CYS A 46 -5.58 4.42 -1.45
CA CYS A 46 -4.76 5.56 -1.05
C CYS A 46 -5.56 6.84 -0.78
N VAL A 47 -6.40 7.28 -1.71
CA VAL A 47 -7.07 8.58 -1.59
C VAL A 47 -8.06 8.60 -0.43
N PRO A 48 -9.08 7.70 -0.38
CA PRO A 48 -10.06 7.73 0.70
C PRO A 48 -9.42 7.46 2.08
N THR A 49 -8.49 6.49 2.19
CA THR A 49 -7.88 6.21 3.50
C THR A 49 -7.01 7.36 3.99
N LYS A 50 -6.29 8.07 3.12
CA LYS A 50 -5.49 9.23 3.54
C LYS A 50 -6.35 10.46 3.87
N MET A 51 -7.56 10.58 3.30
CA MET A 51 -8.56 11.55 3.77
C MET A 51 -9.05 11.22 5.19
N MET A 52 -9.33 9.94 5.48
CA MET A 52 -9.67 9.47 6.82
C MET A 52 -8.56 9.77 7.82
N ILE A 53 -7.32 9.40 7.50
CA ILE A 53 -6.13 9.63 8.33
C ILE A 53 -5.94 11.12 8.59
N ARG A 54 -6.06 11.98 7.57
CA ARG A 54 -5.93 13.43 7.75
C ARG A 54 -6.95 13.96 8.76
N ALA A 55 -8.20 13.52 8.68
CA ALA A 55 -9.25 13.92 9.64
C ALA A 55 -8.94 13.40 11.05
N ALA A 56 -8.55 12.13 11.19
CA ALA A 56 -8.17 11.53 12.46
C ALA A 56 -6.96 12.23 13.10
N ASN A 57 -5.97 12.64 12.30
CA ASN A 57 -4.79 13.37 12.77
C ASN A 57 -5.14 14.76 13.28
N VAL A 58 -6.11 15.47 12.68
CA VAL A 58 -6.62 16.76 13.20
C VAL A 58 -7.25 16.58 14.60
N ILE A 59 -7.98 15.50 14.80
CA ILE A 59 -8.55 15.17 16.13
C ILE A 59 -7.42 14.93 17.14
N ALA A 60 -6.41 14.13 16.76
CA ALA A 60 -5.27 13.84 17.62
C ALA A 60 -4.47 15.11 17.98
N GLU A 61 -4.18 15.99 17.02
CA GLU A 61 -3.51 17.26 17.26
C GLU A 61 -4.35 18.17 18.21
N THR A 62 -5.66 18.20 18.03
CA THR A 62 -6.54 18.96 18.94
C THR A 62 -6.43 18.42 20.37
N ARG A 63 -6.35 17.09 20.57
CA ARG A 63 -6.17 16.48 21.90
C ARG A 63 -4.79 16.76 22.52
N ARG A 64 -3.77 17.11 21.72
CA ARG A 64 -2.42 17.48 22.16
C ARG A 64 -2.30 18.95 22.60
N VAL A 65 -3.22 19.82 22.20
CA VAL A 65 -3.23 21.27 22.55
C VAL A 65 -3.03 21.55 24.04
N PRO A 66 -3.66 20.79 24.98
CA PRO A 66 -3.47 21.05 26.42
C PRO A 66 -2.04 20.86 26.92
N GLN A 67 -1.20 20.15 26.18
CA GLN A 67 0.21 19.93 26.54
C GLN A 67 1.14 21.03 26.00
N LEU A 68 0.65 21.92 25.12
CA LEU A 68 1.48 22.86 24.36
C LEU A 68 0.99 24.30 24.36
N ALA A 69 -0.32 24.54 24.24
CA ALA A 69 -0.83 25.84 23.84
C ALA A 69 -2.11 26.30 24.55
N GLY A 70 -2.68 25.51 25.43
CA GLY A 70 -3.90 25.93 26.14
C GLY A 70 -4.96 24.85 26.23
N THR A 71 -6.21 25.18 26.00
CA THR A 71 -7.34 24.26 26.07
C THR A 71 -8.02 24.11 24.73
N SER A 72 -8.51 22.92 24.44
CA SER A 72 -9.25 22.61 23.21
C SER A 72 -10.29 21.54 23.48
N SER A 73 -11.32 21.51 22.65
CA SER A 73 -12.28 20.42 22.60
C SER A 73 -12.67 20.14 21.15
N VAL A 74 -12.91 18.88 20.83
CA VAL A 74 -13.41 18.46 19.52
C VAL A 74 -14.49 17.41 19.74
N ILE A 75 -15.59 17.54 19.01
CA ILE A 75 -16.62 16.51 18.89
C ILE A 75 -16.41 15.90 17.49
N PRO A 76 -15.92 14.65 17.41
CA PRO A 76 -15.72 14.01 16.13
C PRO A 76 -17.05 13.87 15.37
N ASP A 77 -17.04 14.19 14.08
CA ASP A 77 -18.17 14.02 13.17
C ASP A 77 -17.72 13.26 11.92
N TRP A 78 -18.09 11.98 11.86
CA TRP A 78 -17.75 11.12 10.75
C TRP A 78 -18.43 11.51 9.43
N SER A 79 -19.61 12.13 9.51
CA SER A 79 -20.36 12.51 8.32
C SER A 79 -19.58 13.43 7.38
N LEU A 80 -18.68 14.25 7.94
CA LEU A 80 -17.79 15.13 7.18
C LEU A 80 -16.76 14.31 6.38
N VAL A 81 -16.25 13.24 6.95
CA VAL A 81 -15.28 12.35 6.31
C VAL A 81 -15.96 11.53 5.22
N ALA A 82 -17.08 10.87 5.55
CA ALA A 82 -17.85 10.07 4.61
C ALA A 82 -18.30 10.91 3.39
N ARG A 83 -18.77 12.14 3.62
CA ARG A 83 -19.15 13.06 2.56
C ARG A 83 -17.97 13.41 1.65
N ARG A 84 -16.81 13.77 2.22
CA ARG A 84 -15.60 14.09 1.43
C ARG A 84 -15.14 12.91 0.59
N ILE A 85 -15.18 11.71 1.13
CA ILE A 85 -14.81 10.51 0.37
C ILE A 85 -15.79 10.33 -0.80
N ARG A 86 -17.08 10.37 -0.53
CA ARG A 86 -18.11 10.16 -1.53
C ARG A 86 -18.11 11.24 -2.62
N GLU A 87 -18.04 12.50 -2.25
CA GLU A 87 -18.23 13.63 -3.16
C GLU A 87 -16.92 14.13 -3.78
N GLU A 88 -15.83 14.26 -2.98
CA GLU A 88 -14.58 14.85 -3.47
C GLU A 88 -13.59 13.80 -3.99
N ALA A 89 -13.49 12.63 -3.34
CA ALA A 89 -12.50 11.63 -3.70
C ALA A 89 -12.98 10.70 -4.81
N THR A 90 -14.22 10.22 -4.72
CA THR A 90 -14.69 9.12 -5.55
C THR A 90 -15.77 9.53 -6.56
N ASP A 91 -16.25 10.76 -6.48
CA ASP A 91 -17.39 11.23 -7.30
C ASP A 91 -18.55 10.22 -7.30
N TYR A 92 -18.96 9.80 -6.09
CA TYR A 92 -19.98 8.76 -5.88
C TYR A 92 -19.59 7.39 -6.47
N TRP A 93 -18.31 7.07 -6.53
CA TRP A 93 -17.75 5.87 -7.18
C TRP A 93 -18.07 5.83 -8.68
N ASP A 94 -18.10 7.00 -9.33
CA ASP A 94 -18.23 7.14 -10.78
C ASP A 94 -16.83 7.33 -11.42
N ASP A 95 -16.51 6.49 -12.39
CA ASP A 95 -15.23 6.55 -13.13
C ASP A 95 -15.36 7.22 -14.51
N LYS A 96 -16.50 7.85 -14.77
CA LYS A 96 -16.77 8.47 -16.08
C LYS A 96 -15.66 9.42 -16.53
N VAL A 97 -15.14 10.24 -15.63
CA VAL A 97 -14.07 11.20 -15.94
C VAL A 97 -12.78 10.48 -16.37
N ALA A 98 -12.44 9.36 -15.74
CA ALA A 98 -11.27 8.57 -16.10
C ALA A 98 -11.48 7.85 -17.45
N VAL A 99 -12.65 7.29 -17.68
CA VAL A 99 -13.02 6.70 -18.98
C VAL A 99 -12.99 7.75 -20.10
N ASP A 100 -13.59 8.92 -19.89
CA ASP A 100 -13.60 10.03 -20.87
C ASP A 100 -12.18 10.52 -21.18
N ARG A 101 -11.30 10.58 -20.19
CA ARG A 101 -9.89 10.96 -20.37
C ARG A 101 -9.17 9.98 -21.29
N PHE A 102 -9.28 8.68 -21.04
CA PHE A 102 -8.66 7.64 -21.87
C PHE A 102 -9.21 7.63 -23.28
N THR A 103 -10.55 7.63 -23.45
CA THR A 103 -11.19 7.63 -24.77
C THR A 103 -10.93 8.93 -25.53
N GLY A 104 -10.83 10.07 -24.84
CA GLY A 104 -10.45 11.35 -25.44
C GLY A 104 -9.03 11.38 -26.00
N LYS A 105 -8.14 10.48 -25.55
CA LYS A 105 -6.80 10.26 -26.09
C LYS A 105 -6.75 9.25 -27.23
N GLY A 106 -7.91 8.77 -27.70
CA GLY A 106 -8.03 7.81 -28.81
C GLY A 106 -8.04 6.35 -28.36
N GLY A 107 -8.09 6.08 -27.05
CA GLY A 107 -8.21 4.72 -26.51
C GLY A 107 -9.60 4.12 -26.70
N HIS A 108 -9.70 2.82 -26.81
CA HIS A 108 -10.93 2.05 -26.83
C HIS A 108 -11.16 1.40 -25.46
N PHE A 109 -12.21 1.80 -24.74
CA PHE A 109 -12.53 1.26 -23.43
C PHE A 109 -13.60 0.17 -23.51
N VAL A 110 -13.39 -0.94 -22.79
CA VAL A 110 -14.35 -2.05 -22.68
C VAL A 110 -14.59 -2.36 -21.20
N ARG A 111 -15.85 -2.21 -20.77
CA ARG A 111 -16.28 -2.59 -19.42
C ARG A 111 -16.52 -4.10 -19.38
N GLY A 112 -15.64 -4.84 -18.68
CA GLY A 112 -15.79 -6.29 -18.56
C GLY A 112 -14.55 -6.97 -17.96
N SER A 113 -14.70 -8.26 -17.70
CA SER A 113 -13.62 -9.11 -17.20
C SER A 113 -12.86 -9.75 -18.37
N GLY A 114 -11.60 -9.43 -18.51
CA GLY A 114 -10.74 -9.97 -19.54
C GLY A 114 -10.08 -11.30 -19.11
N SER A 115 -10.07 -12.30 -20.00
CA SER A 115 -9.34 -13.56 -19.86
C SER A 115 -8.49 -13.81 -21.08
N ILE A 116 -7.22 -14.16 -20.88
CA ILE A 116 -6.26 -14.50 -21.93
C ILE A 116 -6.56 -15.90 -22.43
N THR A 117 -6.79 -16.05 -23.73
CA THR A 117 -7.17 -17.32 -24.36
C THR A 117 -6.08 -17.90 -25.26
N GLY A 118 -5.02 -17.14 -25.49
CA GLY A 118 -3.86 -17.53 -26.29
C GLY A 118 -2.91 -16.36 -26.51
N PRO A 119 -1.78 -16.56 -27.19
CA PRO A 119 -0.84 -15.49 -27.52
C PRO A 119 -1.52 -14.35 -28.27
N GLY A 120 -1.54 -13.14 -27.66
CA GLY A 120 -2.20 -11.97 -28.20
C GLY A 120 -3.74 -12.02 -28.20
N GLN A 121 -4.37 -13.04 -27.64
CA GLN A 121 -5.83 -13.22 -27.67
C GLN A 121 -6.45 -13.02 -26.29
N VAL A 122 -7.52 -12.25 -26.24
CA VAL A 122 -8.27 -11.95 -25.02
C VAL A 122 -9.78 -12.05 -25.31
N THR A 123 -10.48 -12.73 -24.42
CA THR A 123 -11.93 -12.72 -24.35
C THR A 123 -12.38 -11.81 -23.22
N VAL A 124 -13.31 -10.91 -23.49
CA VAL A 124 -13.88 -10.01 -22.48
C VAL A 124 -15.34 -10.36 -22.25
N THR A 125 -15.69 -10.64 -21.00
CA THR A 125 -17.07 -10.88 -20.59
C THR A 125 -17.63 -9.61 -19.97
N GLY A 126 -18.64 -9.03 -20.61
CA GLY A 126 -19.34 -7.84 -20.16
C GLY A 126 -20.24 -8.08 -18.93
N PRO A 127 -20.69 -7.00 -18.26
CA PRO A 127 -21.59 -7.10 -17.09
C PRO A 127 -22.95 -7.75 -17.41
N ASP A 128 -23.39 -7.67 -18.65
CA ASP A 128 -24.62 -8.27 -19.16
C ASP A 128 -24.46 -9.73 -19.65
N GLY A 129 -23.23 -10.28 -19.51
CA GLY A 129 -22.88 -11.62 -20.00
C GLY A 129 -22.52 -11.66 -21.50
N SER A 130 -22.45 -10.51 -22.18
CA SER A 130 -21.91 -10.44 -23.55
C SER A 130 -20.46 -10.89 -23.57
N VAL A 131 -20.03 -11.45 -24.70
CA VAL A 131 -18.66 -11.94 -24.88
C VAL A 131 -18.09 -11.35 -26.15
N ASP A 132 -17.00 -10.61 -26.00
CA ASP A 132 -16.23 -10.02 -27.08
C ASP A 132 -14.83 -10.61 -27.16
N GLU A 133 -14.35 -10.82 -28.38
CA GLU A 133 -13.00 -11.33 -28.64
C GLU A 133 -12.10 -10.25 -29.25
N PHE A 134 -10.89 -10.14 -28.71
CA PHE A 134 -9.89 -9.16 -29.12
C PHE A 134 -8.57 -9.85 -29.47
N THR A 135 -7.86 -9.29 -30.46
CA THR A 135 -6.52 -9.73 -30.85
C THR A 135 -5.57 -8.55 -30.83
N ALA A 136 -4.50 -8.66 -30.05
CA ALA A 136 -3.43 -7.68 -29.94
C ALA A 136 -2.31 -8.02 -30.92
N ARG A 137 -1.91 -7.06 -31.77
CA ARG A 137 -0.82 -7.24 -32.74
C ARG A 137 0.57 -7.13 -32.10
N ARG A 138 0.70 -6.34 -31.04
CA ARG A 138 1.96 -6.13 -30.30
C ARG A 138 2.00 -6.89 -29.00
N GLY A 139 0.86 -6.99 -28.31
CA GLY A 139 0.77 -7.79 -27.10
C GLY A 139 -0.21 -7.30 -26.03
N ILE A 140 -0.08 -7.90 -24.86
CA ILE A 140 -0.98 -7.71 -23.72
C ILE A 140 -0.20 -7.15 -22.53
N VAL A 141 -0.76 -6.13 -21.86
CA VAL A 141 -0.26 -5.62 -20.57
C VAL A 141 -1.21 -6.06 -19.46
N ILE A 142 -0.70 -6.80 -18.50
CA ILE A 142 -1.46 -7.30 -17.35
C ILE A 142 -1.23 -6.35 -16.16
N ASN A 143 -2.31 -5.66 -15.74
CA ASN A 143 -2.32 -4.75 -14.58
C ASN A 143 -3.57 -4.98 -13.70
N THR A 144 -4.01 -6.23 -13.60
CA THR A 144 -5.25 -6.60 -12.89
C THR A 144 -5.16 -6.44 -11.37
N GLY A 145 -3.97 -6.12 -10.86
CA GLY A 145 -3.75 -5.86 -9.44
C GLY A 145 -3.98 -7.09 -8.56
N THR A 146 -4.55 -6.85 -7.39
CA THR A 146 -4.84 -7.87 -6.38
C THR A 146 -6.18 -7.63 -5.73
N ASP A 147 -6.79 -8.66 -5.16
CA ASP A 147 -7.98 -8.58 -4.31
C ASP A 147 -7.63 -8.79 -2.83
N PRO A 148 -8.49 -8.34 -1.88
CA PRO A 148 -8.34 -8.67 -0.48
C PRO A 148 -8.24 -10.20 -0.29
N ALA A 149 -7.24 -10.65 0.48
CA ALA A 149 -7.10 -12.04 0.83
C ALA A 149 -8.01 -12.36 2.02
N ILE A 150 -8.97 -13.24 1.81
CA ILE A 150 -9.86 -13.72 2.88
C ILE A 150 -9.32 -15.05 3.39
N PRO A 151 -8.85 -15.11 4.63
CA PRO A 151 -8.30 -16.33 5.19
C PRO A 151 -9.40 -17.39 5.39
N PRO A 152 -9.07 -18.70 5.28
CA PRO A 152 -10.02 -19.77 5.44
C PRO A 152 -10.31 -20.03 6.94
N ILE A 153 -10.80 -19.02 7.65
CA ILE A 153 -11.19 -19.12 9.07
C ILE A 153 -12.59 -19.74 9.13
N ASP A 154 -12.76 -20.74 10.01
CA ASP A 154 -14.05 -21.39 10.21
C ASP A 154 -15.15 -20.37 10.54
N GLY A 155 -16.26 -20.45 9.82
CA GLY A 155 -17.42 -19.59 9.98
C GLY A 155 -17.27 -18.15 9.49
N LEU A 156 -16.14 -17.73 8.93
CA LEU A 156 -15.96 -16.37 8.38
C LEU A 156 -16.72 -16.18 7.06
N ALA A 157 -16.63 -17.17 6.17
CA ALA A 157 -17.30 -17.12 4.88
C ALA A 157 -18.81 -16.93 5.02
N GLY A 158 -19.39 -16.01 4.22
CA GLY A 158 -20.83 -15.70 4.25
C GLY A 158 -21.27 -14.78 5.39
N THR A 159 -20.37 -14.32 6.26
CA THR A 159 -20.67 -13.26 7.22
C THR A 159 -20.50 -11.87 6.57
N PRO A 160 -21.13 -10.80 7.08
CA PRO A 160 -21.01 -9.45 6.53
C PRO A 160 -19.74 -8.73 7.05
N TYR A 161 -18.59 -9.41 6.98
CA TYR A 161 -17.32 -8.76 7.31
C TYR A 161 -16.99 -7.66 6.28
N TRP A 162 -16.22 -6.69 6.71
CA TRP A 162 -15.68 -5.63 5.88
C TRP A 162 -14.30 -5.98 5.33
N THR A 163 -14.02 -5.49 4.15
CA THR A 163 -12.68 -5.34 3.57
C THR A 163 -12.31 -3.86 3.49
N ASN A 164 -11.16 -3.53 2.90
CA ASN A 164 -10.83 -2.14 2.61
C ASN A 164 -11.87 -1.45 1.72
N ARG A 165 -12.55 -2.21 0.84
CA ARG A 165 -13.58 -1.64 -0.05
C ARG A 165 -14.86 -1.26 0.70
N ASP A 166 -15.21 -2.01 1.73
CA ASP A 166 -16.42 -1.75 2.50
C ASP A 166 -16.21 -0.62 3.52
N ILE A 167 -15.07 -0.64 4.23
CA ILE A 167 -14.81 0.31 5.31
C ILE A 167 -14.67 1.76 4.82
N VAL A 168 -14.16 1.98 3.59
CA VAL A 168 -14.07 3.34 3.02
C VAL A 168 -15.44 3.90 2.60
N GLN A 169 -16.46 3.05 2.48
CA GLN A 169 -17.83 3.42 2.19
C GLN A 169 -18.70 3.56 3.44
N ALA A 170 -18.12 3.41 4.65
CA ALA A 170 -18.88 3.48 5.89
C ALA A 170 -19.45 4.89 6.09
N GLU A 171 -20.78 4.99 6.18
CA GLU A 171 -21.49 6.25 6.45
C GLU A 171 -21.46 6.62 7.95
N GLU A 172 -21.25 5.63 8.83
CA GLU A 172 -21.18 5.78 10.28
C GLU A 172 -20.04 4.97 10.87
N VAL A 173 -19.49 5.44 11.99
CA VAL A 173 -18.49 4.65 12.72
C VAL A 173 -19.17 3.62 13.63
N PRO A 174 -18.74 2.35 13.64
CA PRO A 174 -19.28 1.35 14.53
C PRO A 174 -18.87 1.64 15.98
N LYS A 175 -19.66 1.17 16.95
CA LYS A 175 -19.31 1.27 18.37
C LYS A 175 -18.07 0.45 18.72
N SER A 176 -17.90 -0.71 18.04
CA SER A 176 -16.75 -1.57 18.23
C SER A 176 -16.35 -2.26 16.93
N LEU A 177 -15.04 -2.42 16.73
CA LEU A 177 -14.44 -2.99 15.51
C LEU A 177 -13.31 -3.95 15.88
N ILE A 178 -13.39 -5.17 15.39
CA ILE A 178 -12.25 -6.08 15.37
C ILE A 178 -11.60 -6.01 14.00
N ILE A 179 -10.28 -5.89 13.95
CA ILE A 179 -9.48 -5.88 12.72
C ILE A 179 -8.59 -7.12 12.71
N LEU A 180 -8.78 -8.00 11.73
CA LEU A 180 -7.89 -9.11 11.48
C LEU A 180 -6.77 -8.66 10.56
N GLY A 181 -5.54 -8.64 11.06
CA GLY A 181 -4.33 -8.20 10.38
C GLY A 181 -3.79 -6.87 10.91
N GLY A 182 -2.57 -6.89 11.41
CA GLY A 182 -1.81 -5.74 11.94
C GLY A 182 -0.83 -5.13 10.92
N GLY A 183 -1.03 -5.38 9.61
CA GLY A 183 -0.27 -4.75 8.53
C GLY A 183 -0.67 -3.28 8.32
N ALA A 184 -0.13 -2.61 7.30
CA ALA A 184 -0.35 -1.18 7.05
C ALA A 184 -1.83 -0.79 6.99
N ILE A 185 -2.66 -1.52 6.24
CA ILE A 185 -4.11 -1.23 6.11
C ILE A 185 -4.81 -1.34 7.46
N GLY A 186 -4.58 -2.45 8.19
CA GLY A 186 -5.21 -2.68 9.49
C GLY A 186 -4.77 -1.65 10.52
N ALA A 187 -3.48 -1.31 10.55
CA ALA A 187 -2.92 -0.35 11.48
C ALA A 187 -3.44 1.09 11.24
N GLU A 188 -3.45 1.55 9.98
CA GLU A 188 -3.97 2.87 9.61
C GLU A 188 -5.45 3.00 10.00
N LEU A 189 -6.28 2.02 9.63
CA LEU A 189 -7.70 2.05 9.92
C LEU A 189 -8.02 1.87 11.40
N ALA A 190 -7.22 1.09 12.14
CA ALA A 190 -7.35 0.98 13.60
C ALA A 190 -7.25 2.36 14.28
N GLN A 191 -6.24 3.12 13.92
CA GLN A 191 -6.01 4.45 14.50
C GLN A 191 -7.09 5.46 14.07
N VAL A 192 -7.52 5.41 12.80
CA VAL A 192 -8.60 6.25 12.31
C VAL A 192 -9.89 6.04 13.13
N PHE A 193 -10.37 4.80 13.20
CA PHE A 193 -11.65 4.51 13.84
C PHE A 193 -11.61 4.73 15.35
N ALA A 194 -10.49 4.42 16.02
CA ALA A 194 -10.30 4.70 17.44
C ALA A 194 -10.38 6.21 17.75
N ARG A 195 -9.79 7.04 16.90
CA ARG A 195 -9.81 8.50 17.06
C ARG A 195 -11.22 9.09 16.88
N PHE A 196 -12.06 8.43 16.08
CA PHE A 196 -13.49 8.76 15.93
C PHE A 196 -14.40 8.12 17.00
N GLY A 197 -13.83 7.39 17.97
CA GLY A 197 -14.57 6.90 19.15
C GLY A 197 -15.00 5.45 19.10
N THR A 198 -14.59 4.68 18.08
CA THR A 198 -14.80 3.24 18.01
C THR A 198 -13.89 2.51 19.01
N GLU A 199 -14.42 1.53 19.75
CA GLU A 199 -13.60 0.58 20.51
C GLU A 199 -12.93 -0.41 19.53
N VAL A 200 -11.61 -0.27 19.34
CA VAL A 200 -10.86 -1.03 18.34
C VAL A 200 -10.00 -2.10 18.99
N THR A 201 -10.08 -3.32 18.44
CA THR A 201 -9.15 -4.42 18.73
C THR A 201 -8.49 -4.90 17.44
N VAL A 202 -7.16 -4.84 17.39
CA VAL A 202 -6.36 -5.43 16.29
C VAL A 202 -5.92 -6.84 16.70
N VAL A 203 -6.16 -7.80 15.83
CA VAL A 203 -5.76 -9.20 15.98
C VAL A 203 -4.74 -9.53 14.89
N GLU A 204 -3.52 -9.84 15.30
CA GLU A 204 -2.41 -10.17 14.41
C GLU A 204 -1.89 -11.58 14.73
N ALA A 205 -1.83 -12.42 13.71
CA ALA A 205 -1.35 -13.80 13.85
C ALA A 205 0.16 -13.87 14.04
N GLN A 206 0.89 -12.89 13.53
CA GLN A 206 2.34 -12.78 13.68
C GLN A 206 2.72 -12.20 15.06
N THR A 207 4.03 -12.16 15.32
CA THR A 207 4.59 -11.77 16.62
C THR A 207 4.50 -10.28 16.94
N ARG A 208 4.19 -9.42 15.97
CA ARG A 208 4.13 -7.95 16.11
C ARG A 208 3.27 -7.30 15.05
N LEU A 209 2.91 -6.05 15.26
CA LEU A 209 2.37 -5.17 14.23
C LEU A 209 3.43 -4.91 13.15
N LEU A 210 2.97 -4.61 11.93
CA LEU A 210 3.83 -4.32 10.76
C LEU A 210 4.95 -5.36 10.57
N PRO A 211 4.62 -6.65 10.43
CA PRO A 211 5.62 -7.72 10.46
C PRO A 211 6.67 -7.64 9.35
N LEU A 212 6.39 -6.91 8.26
CA LEU A 212 7.32 -6.69 7.15
C LEU A 212 8.33 -5.55 7.40
N GLU A 213 8.09 -4.73 8.42
CA GLU A 213 8.97 -3.61 8.78
C GLU A 213 9.95 -4.01 9.89
N GLU A 214 10.87 -3.10 10.24
CA GLU A 214 11.80 -3.33 11.36
C GLU A 214 11.04 -3.58 12.67
N PRO A 215 11.53 -4.48 13.54
CA PRO A 215 10.89 -4.80 14.81
C PRO A 215 10.58 -3.56 15.66
N GLU A 216 11.50 -2.61 15.70
CA GLU A 216 11.37 -1.37 16.47
C GLU A 216 10.18 -0.53 16.00
N SER A 217 9.79 -0.63 14.73
CA SER A 217 8.61 0.06 14.18
C SER A 217 7.31 -0.54 14.72
N GLY A 218 7.22 -1.87 14.76
CA GLY A 218 6.07 -2.58 15.32
C GLY A 218 5.91 -2.30 16.82
N GLU A 219 7.01 -2.36 17.57
CA GLU A 219 7.03 -2.05 19.02
C GLU A 219 6.64 -0.59 19.30
N LEU A 220 7.14 0.34 18.50
CA LEU A 220 6.76 1.76 18.59
C LEU A 220 5.25 1.92 18.41
N LEU A 221 4.71 1.33 17.35
CA LEU A 221 3.29 1.46 17.03
C LEU A 221 2.39 0.81 18.08
N GLU A 222 2.77 -0.34 18.63
CA GLU A 222 2.03 -1.01 19.69
C GLU A 222 1.95 -0.16 20.97
N ARG A 223 3.05 0.51 21.35
CA ARG A 223 3.05 1.47 22.48
C ARG A 223 2.10 2.64 22.23
N VAL A 224 2.12 3.21 21.03
CA VAL A 224 1.23 4.32 20.65
C VAL A 224 -0.23 3.87 20.64
N PHE A 225 -0.53 2.72 20.07
CA PHE A 225 -1.88 2.16 20.03
C PHE A 225 -2.43 1.91 21.43
N THR A 226 -1.62 1.34 22.32
CA THR A 226 -2.00 1.13 23.72
C THR A 226 -2.30 2.45 24.42
N ALA A 227 -1.49 3.49 24.19
CA ALA A 227 -1.71 4.82 24.75
C ALA A 227 -2.97 5.51 24.19
N GLU A 228 -3.36 5.21 22.94
CA GLU A 228 -4.61 5.68 22.33
C GLU A 228 -5.82 4.79 22.67
N GLY A 229 -5.65 3.72 23.47
CA GLY A 229 -6.74 2.84 23.91
C GLY A 229 -7.09 1.74 22.88
N ILE A 230 -6.28 1.54 21.85
CA ILE A 230 -6.45 0.46 20.87
C ILE A 230 -5.89 -0.83 21.49
N LYS A 231 -6.71 -1.86 21.55
CA LYS A 231 -6.28 -3.17 22.02
C LYS A 231 -5.53 -3.90 20.91
N VAL A 232 -4.34 -4.43 21.22
CA VAL A 232 -3.51 -5.19 20.28
C VAL A 232 -3.35 -6.62 20.81
N CYS A 233 -3.67 -7.60 19.97
CA CYS A 233 -3.49 -9.02 20.24
C CYS A 233 -2.55 -9.58 19.16
N VAL A 234 -1.27 -9.73 19.48
CA VAL A 234 -0.25 -10.39 18.63
C VAL A 234 -0.10 -11.86 19.00
N ASN A 235 0.54 -12.67 18.15
CA ASN A 235 0.58 -14.13 18.28
C ASN A 235 -0.82 -14.75 18.49
N ALA A 236 -1.84 -14.17 17.87
CA ALA A 236 -3.23 -14.48 18.13
C ALA A 236 -3.95 -14.83 16.82
N PRO A 237 -3.70 -16.01 16.22
CA PRO A 237 -4.44 -16.43 15.04
C PRO A 237 -5.92 -16.60 15.35
N ALA A 238 -6.77 -16.02 14.53
CA ALA A 238 -8.22 -16.24 14.61
C ALA A 238 -8.56 -17.66 14.12
N GLU A 239 -9.17 -18.46 14.98
CA GLU A 239 -9.50 -19.86 14.68
C GLU A 239 -10.91 -20.02 14.12
N ARG A 240 -11.84 -19.23 14.62
CA ARG A 240 -13.25 -19.26 14.21
C ARG A 240 -13.88 -17.89 14.34
N VAL A 241 -14.79 -17.61 13.42
CA VAL A 241 -15.66 -16.42 13.44
C VAL A 241 -17.12 -16.88 13.46
N SER A 242 -17.94 -16.19 14.20
CA SER A 242 -19.41 -16.34 14.11
C SER A 242 -20.05 -14.96 14.10
N HIS A 243 -21.21 -14.87 13.46
CA HIS A 243 -22.00 -13.65 13.40
C HIS A 243 -23.44 -13.97 13.80
N HIS A 244 -23.91 -13.30 14.84
CA HIS A 244 -25.27 -13.46 15.37
C HIS A 244 -25.90 -12.10 15.65
N GLY A 245 -27.06 -11.86 15.05
CA GLY A 245 -27.70 -10.55 15.10
C GLY A 245 -26.80 -9.49 14.46
N GLU A 246 -26.36 -8.51 15.25
CA GLU A 246 -25.50 -7.43 14.81
C GLU A 246 -24.06 -7.56 15.32
N ARG A 247 -23.64 -8.71 15.82
CA ARG A 247 -22.34 -8.90 16.47
C ARG A 247 -21.52 -10.02 15.88
N PHE A 248 -20.26 -9.74 15.68
CA PHE A 248 -19.22 -10.71 15.41
C PHE A 248 -18.63 -11.23 16.72
N THR A 249 -18.31 -12.52 16.72
CA THR A 249 -17.45 -13.13 17.74
C THR A 249 -16.27 -13.79 17.06
N VAL A 250 -15.05 -13.40 17.45
CA VAL A 250 -13.79 -13.94 16.96
C VAL A 250 -13.15 -14.75 18.07
N HIS A 251 -12.89 -16.03 17.83
CA HIS A 251 -12.26 -16.94 18.77
C HIS A 251 -10.75 -17.01 18.54
N LEU A 252 -9.99 -16.83 19.63
CA LEU A 252 -8.54 -16.86 19.69
C LEU A 252 -8.15 -17.92 20.74
N GLY A 253 -8.11 -19.19 20.35
CA GLY A 253 -7.97 -20.29 21.31
C GLY A 253 -9.13 -20.32 22.32
N GLN A 254 -8.81 -20.14 23.62
CA GLN A 254 -9.83 -20.11 24.67
C GLN A 254 -10.46 -18.72 24.89
N ALA A 255 -9.92 -17.68 24.32
CA ALA A 255 -10.47 -16.32 24.38
C ALA A 255 -11.45 -16.06 23.24
N ALA A 256 -12.43 -15.20 23.48
CA ALA A 256 -13.35 -14.72 22.47
C ALA A 256 -13.48 -13.19 22.55
N LEU A 257 -13.41 -12.56 21.40
CA LEU A 257 -13.61 -11.12 21.23
C LEU A 257 -14.95 -10.88 20.55
N MET A 258 -15.65 -9.84 20.95
CA MET A 258 -16.92 -9.45 20.34
C MET A 258 -16.88 -8.03 19.85
N ALA A 259 -17.43 -7.76 18.68
CA ALA A 259 -17.58 -6.42 18.13
C ALA A 259 -18.81 -6.32 17.21
N GLU A 260 -19.22 -5.09 16.95
CA GLU A 260 -20.29 -4.78 15.99
C GLU A 260 -19.85 -5.06 14.54
N ARG A 261 -18.59 -4.76 14.23
CA ARG A 261 -18.03 -4.98 12.89
C ARG A 261 -16.71 -5.75 12.94
N LEU A 262 -16.43 -6.43 11.84
CA LEU A 262 -15.19 -7.16 11.63
C LEU A 262 -14.58 -6.69 10.31
N LEU A 263 -13.34 -6.18 10.35
CA LEU A 263 -12.54 -5.87 9.16
C LEU A 263 -11.52 -6.97 8.92
N VAL A 264 -11.46 -7.47 7.69
CA VAL A 264 -10.45 -8.42 7.24
C VAL A 264 -9.39 -7.67 6.42
N ALA A 265 -8.19 -7.54 6.98
CA ALA A 265 -7.04 -6.84 6.42
C ALA A 265 -5.78 -7.73 6.44
N THR A 266 -5.94 -9.03 6.14
CA THR A 266 -4.92 -10.08 6.28
C THR A 266 -4.00 -10.24 5.07
N GLY A 267 -4.03 -9.30 4.15
CA GLY A 267 -3.19 -9.30 2.94
C GLY A 267 -3.99 -9.27 1.65
N ARG A 268 -3.30 -9.57 0.55
CA ARG A 268 -3.86 -9.49 -0.80
C ARG A 268 -3.52 -10.75 -1.60
N ARG A 269 -4.34 -11.08 -2.58
CA ARG A 269 -4.17 -12.24 -3.45
C ARG A 269 -4.35 -11.88 -4.91
N VAL A 270 -3.71 -12.64 -5.79
CA VAL A 270 -3.93 -12.60 -7.25
C VAL A 270 -4.89 -13.72 -7.67
N ASP A 271 -5.57 -13.54 -8.79
CA ASP A 271 -6.37 -14.59 -9.44
C ASP A 271 -5.86 -14.81 -10.88
N LEU A 272 -4.86 -15.67 -11.00
CA LEU A 272 -4.22 -15.99 -12.28
C LEU A 272 -5.02 -17.03 -13.08
N VAL A 273 -5.81 -17.85 -12.41
CA VAL A 273 -6.67 -18.86 -13.04
C VAL A 273 -7.75 -18.18 -13.89
N SER A 274 -8.52 -17.28 -13.30
CA SER A 274 -9.56 -16.55 -14.02
C SER A 274 -9.00 -15.67 -15.14
N LEU A 275 -7.76 -15.18 -14.97
CA LEU A 275 -7.05 -14.41 -15.99
C LEU A 275 -6.61 -15.26 -17.19
N GLY A 276 -6.54 -16.59 -17.06
CA GLY A 276 -6.22 -17.51 -18.15
C GLY A 276 -4.75 -17.51 -18.55
N VAL A 277 -3.83 -17.20 -17.62
CA VAL A 277 -2.40 -17.07 -17.93
C VAL A 277 -1.75 -18.38 -18.38
N ALA A 278 -2.34 -19.53 -18.05
CA ALA A 278 -1.87 -20.84 -18.52
C ALA A 278 -1.88 -20.95 -20.07
N SER A 279 -2.79 -20.24 -20.75
CA SER A 279 -2.90 -20.22 -22.21
C SER A 279 -1.68 -19.60 -22.93
N ILE A 280 -0.85 -18.87 -22.19
CA ILE A 280 0.41 -18.25 -22.66
C ILE A 280 1.64 -18.83 -21.95
N GLY A 281 1.50 -19.99 -21.28
CA GLY A 281 2.59 -20.73 -20.67
C GLY A 281 3.06 -20.23 -19.31
N LEU A 282 2.30 -19.35 -18.65
CA LEU A 282 2.58 -18.93 -17.28
C LEU A 282 1.90 -19.88 -16.26
N ASP A 283 2.51 -19.98 -15.07
CA ASP A 283 1.95 -20.78 -13.97
C ASP A 283 0.74 -20.08 -13.33
N GLU A 284 -0.46 -20.61 -13.54
CA GLU A 284 -1.70 -20.08 -12.99
C GLU A 284 -1.86 -20.30 -11.47
N HIS A 285 -1.01 -21.12 -10.86
CA HIS A 285 -0.97 -21.37 -9.41
C HIS A 285 0.12 -20.58 -8.69
N ALA A 286 0.91 -19.80 -9.42
CA ALA A 286 1.90 -18.92 -8.83
C ALA A 286 1.23 -17.83 -7.96
N ARG A 287 1.97 -17.33 -6.98
CA ARG A 287 1.51 -16.22 -6.14
C ARG A 287 1.53 -14.87 -6.84
N VAL A 288 2.34 -14.73 -7.89
CA VAL A 288 2.58 -13.50 -8.65
C VAL A 288 3.04 -13.87 -10.06
N ILE A 289 2.99 -12.93 -10.98
CA ILE A 289 3.60 -13.07 -12.30
C ILE A 289 5.05 -12.59 -12.23
N ALA A 290 6.00 -13.48 -12.48
CA ALA A 290 7.41 -13.12 -12.59
C ALA A 290 7.65 -12.33 -13.89
N THR A 291 8.48 -11.29 -13.81
CA THR A 291 8.89 -10.47 -14.96
C THR A 291 10.40 -10.29 -14.99
N ASP A 292 10.92 -10.07 -16.19
CA ASP A 292 12.29 -9.57 -16.36
C ASP A 292 12.40 -8.09 -15.94
N GLU A 293 13.57 -7.50 -16.11
CA GLU A 293 13.82 -6.09 -15.77
C GLU A 293 13.13 -5.08 -16.72
N TRP A 294 12.49 -5.56 -17.81
CA TRP A 294 11.71 -4.77 -18.76
C TRP A 294 10.20 -4.98 -18.61
N MET A 295 9.80 -5.64 -17.54
CA MET A 295 8.41 -6.01 -17.22
C MET A 295 7.83 -7.09 -18.12
N ARG A 296 8.62 -7.79 -18.93
CA ARG A 296 8.16 -8.88 -19.79
C ARG A 296 7.92 -10.14 -18.96
N ALA A 297 6.75 -10.73 -19.10
CA ALA A 297 6.35 -11.98 -18.44
C ALA A 297 6.41 -13.17 -19.42
N ALA A 298 6.11 -12.92 -20.69
CA ALA A 298 6.20 -13.86 -21.80
C ALA A 298 6.39 -13.09 -23.12
N ASP A 299 6.50 -13.81 -24.24
CA ASP A 299 6.58 -13.16 -25.56
C ASP A 299 5.32 -12.35 -25.86
N GLY A 300 5.49 -11.04 -26.10
CA GLY A 300 4.39 -10.10 -26.29
C GLY A 300 3.49 -9.91 -25.06
N VAL A 301 3.98 -10.21 -23.84
CA VAL A 301 3.21 -10.02 -22.60
C VAL A 301 4.03 -9.29 -21.55
N TRP A 302 3.50 -8.20 -21.03
CA TRP A 302 4.05 -7.44 -19.89
C TRP A 302 3.14 -7.56 -18.68
N ALA A 303 3.71 -7.58 -17.49
CA ALA A 303 2.95 -7.51 -16.24
C ALA A 303 3.49 -6.40 -15.36
N ILE A 304 2.60 -5.59 -14.79
CA ILE A 304 2.91 -4.41 -13.97
C ILE A 304 1.99 -4.31 -12.75
N GLY A 305 2.42 -3.59 -11.75
CA GLY A 305 1.67 -3.35 -10.51
C GLY A 305 1.71 -4.54 -9.55
N ASP A 306 0.72 -4.61 -8.69
CA ASP A 306 0.63 -5.55 -7.57
C ASP A 306 0.79 -7.01 -7.98
N ILE A 307 0.32 -7.35 -9.17
CA ILE A 307 0.35 -8.71 -9.71
C ILE A 307 1.78 -9.25 -9.87
N THR A 308 2.79 -8.37 -9.96
CA THR A 308 4.21 -8.74 -10.07
C THR A 308 4.86 -9.08 -8.73
N GLY A 309 4.22 -8.75 -7.61
CA GLY A 309 4.78 -8.95 -6.27
C GLY A 309 5.98 -8.07 -5.92
N LYS A 310 6.34 -7.09 -6.76
CA LYS A 310 7.51 -6.20 -6.58
C LYS A 310 7.20 -4.93 -5.77
N GLY A 311 6.11 -4.92 -5.03
CA GLY A 311 5.60 -3.83 -4.22
C GLY A 311 4.15 -3.52 -4.57
N GLN A 312 3.26 -3.61 -3.58
CA GLN A 312 1.82 -3.37 -3.75
C GLN A 312 1.49 -1.90 -3.47
N PHE A 313 2.05 -1.03 -4.32
CA PHE A 313 1.96 0.42 -4.18
C PHE A 313 1.71 1.09 -5.52
N THR A 314 0.92 2.15 -5.52
CA THR A 314 0.63 2.95 -6.72
C THR A 314 1.91 3.43 -7.42
N HIS A 315 2.89 3.93 -6.67
CA HIS A 315 4.16 4.40 -7.24
C HIS A 315 4.97 3.28 -7.90
N MET A 316 4.85 2.02 -7.42
CA MET A 316 5.48 0.87 -8.08
C MET A 316 4.79 0.51 -9.38
N SER A 317 3.45 0.54 -9.40
CA SER A 317 2.69 0.33 -10.64
C SER A 317 3.04 1.38 -11.69
N MET A 318 3.15 2.66 -11.32
CA MET A 318 3.54 3.76 -12.21
C MET A 318 5.00 3.62 -12.70
N TYR A 319 5.93 3.26 -11.81
CA TYR A 319 7.33 3.02 -12.16
C TYR A 319 7.48 1.90 -13.18
N GLN A 320 6.79 0.79 -12.96
CA GLN A 320 6.79 -0.36 -13.88
C GLN A 320 6.09 -0.05 -15.20
N ALA A 321 5.03 0.74 -15.16
CA ALA A 321 4.29 1.19 -16.33
C ALA A 321 5.15 2.00 -17.29
N ASP A 322 5.98 2.93 -16.79
CA ASP A 322 6.93 3.70 -17.60
C ASP A 322 7.94 2.79 -18.31
N ILE A 323 8.45 1.76 -17.62
CA ILE A 323 9.38 0.80 -18.19
C ILE A 323 8.71 -0.02 -19.30
N ALA A 324 7.50 -0.54 -19.03
CA ALA A 324 6.75 -1.31 -20.02
C ALA A 324 6.40 -0.47 -21.26
N VAL A 325 5.99 0.79 -21.09
CA VAL A 325 5.72 1.70 -22.21
C VAL A 325 6.97 1.90 -23.07
N ARG A 326 8.11 2.19 -22.45
CA ARG A 326 9.38 2.36 -23.20
C ARG A 326 9.78 1.11 -23.96
N ASP A 327 9.59 -0.05 -23.38
CA ASP A 327 9.88 -1.33 -24.02
C ASP A 327 8.94 -1.61 -25.20
N ILE A 328 7.62 -1.40 -25.04
CA ILE A 328 6.61 -1.57 -26.11
C ILE A 328 6.86 -0.64 -27.29
N LEU A 329 7.30 0.59 -27.03
CA LEU A 329 7.61 1.58 -28.06
C LEU A 329 9.01 1.41 -28.68
N GLY A 330 9.85 0.51 -28.15
CA GLY A 330 11.24 0.34 -28.58
C GLY A 330 12.15 1.49 -28.16
N HIS A 331 11.77 2.25 -27.17
CA HIS A 331 12.59 3.31 -26.57
C HIS A 331 13.53 2.68 -25.54
N GLY A 332 14.81 2.91 -25.63
CA GLY A 332 15.76 2.46 -24.61
C GLY A 332 15.53 3.12 -23.24
N GLY A 333 16.45 2.92 -22.32
CA GLY A 333 16.42 3.58 -21.01
C GLY A 333 16.91 2.65 -19.90
N ALA A 334 16.67 3.05 -18.64
CA ALA A 334 17.02 2.24 -17.49
C ALA A 334 16.01 1.10 -17.29
N SER A 335 16.51 -0.09 -16.98
CA SER A 335 15.70 -1.24 -16.55
C SER A 335 15.25 -1.08 -15.09
N ALA A 336 14.39 -1.97 -14.64
CA ALA A 336 13.86 -1.94 -13.29
C ALA A 336 14.93 -2.17 -12.21
N ASP A 337 14.94 -1.31 -11.21
CA ASP A 337 15.78 -1.44 -10.03
C ASP A 337 14.92 -1.31 -8.76
N TYR A 338 14.87 -2.38 -8.01
CA TYR A 338 14.08 -2.50 -6.78
C TYR A 338 14.91 -2.34 -5.51
N SER A 339 16.16 -1.89 -5.61
CA SER A 339 17.08 -1.77 -4.46
C SER A 339 16.61 -0.74 -3.41
N ALA A 340 15.78 0.22 -3.80
CA ALA A 340 15.34 1.31 -2.94
C ALA A 340 13.82 1.59 -3.06
N VAL A 341 13.01 0.54 -3.00
CA VAL A 341 11.55 0.67 -2.98
C VAL A 341 11.11 1.31 -1.67
N PRO A 342 10.49 2.50 -1.70
CA PRO A 342 10.00 3.14 -0.49
C PRO A 342 8.63 2.57 -0.09
N ARG A 343 8.38 2.46 1.21
CA ARG A 343 7.10 2.09 1.80
C ARG A 343 6.76 3.07 2.91
N VAL A 344 5.50 3.48 3.01
CA VAL A 344 5.04 4.34 4.10
C VAL A 344 3.71 3.80 4.63
N THR A 345 3.65 3.57 5.92
CA THR A 345 2.43 3.36 6.69
C THR A 345 2.07 4.70 7.34
N PHE A 346 0.89 5.22 7.03
CA PHE A 346 0.47 6.58 7.40
C PHE A 346 -0.22 6.63 8.78
N THR A 347 0.21 5.79 9.70
CA THR A 347 -0.14 5.93 11.12
C THR A 347 0.45 7.22 11.69
N ASP A 348 0.15 7.54 12.93
CA ASP A 348 0.75 8.63 13.67
C ASP A 348 1.41 8.02 14.93
N PRO A 349 2.76 7.86 14.93
CA PRO A 349 3.73 8.36 13.92
C PRO A 349 3.64 7.67 12.55
N GLU A 350 3.96 8.40 11.46
CA GLU A 350 4.18 7.80 10.15
C GLU A 350 5.42 6.89 10.19
N ILE A 351 5.33 5.72 9.55
CA ILE A 351 6.44 4.76 9.48
C ILE A 351 6.82 4.55 8.03
N GLY A 352 7.96 5.13 7.64
CA GLY A 352 8.56 4.98 6.33
C GLY A 352 9.77 4.05 6.35
N SER A 353 9.93 3.22 5.33
CA SER A 353 11.10 2.37 5.14
C SER A 353 11.51 2.28 3.69
N VAL A 354 12.79 2.03 3.46
CA VAL A 354 13.39 1.88 2.12
C VAL A 354 14.50 0.83 2.14
N GLY A 355 14.62 0.10 1.05
CA GLY A 355 15.64 -0.93 0.88
C GLY A 355 15.41 -2.16 1.78
N LEU A 356 16.50 -2.77 2.23
CA LEU A 356 16.51 -3.98 3.04
C LEU A 356 16.34 -3.67 4.53
N SER A 357 15.58 -4.51 5.23
CA SER A 357 15.65 -4.55 6.70
C SER A 357 17.01 -5.12 7.16
N GLU A 358 17.35 -4.90 8.43
CA GLU A 358 18.57 -5.48 9.00
C GLU A 358 18.61 -7.01 8.85
N ALA A 359 17.47 -7.67 9.10
CA ALA A 359 17.36 -9.12 8.96
C ALA A 359 17.57 -9.57 7.51
N GLN A 360 16.91 -8.90 6.56
CA GLN A 360 17.06 -9.20 5.12
C GLN A 360 18.48 -8.96 4.63
N ALA A 361 19.12 -7.88 5.07
CA ALA A 361 20.50 -7.59 4.69
C ALA A 361 21.48 -8.65 5.20
N ARG A 362 21.31 -9.13 6.45
CA ARG A 362 22.10 -10.23 7.01
C ARG A 362 21.85 -11.55 6.32
N GLU A 363 20.58 -11.87 6.03
CA GLU A 363 20.20 -13.08 5.29
C GLU A 363 20.78 -13.10 3.87
N ALA A 364 20.85 -11.94 3.22
CA ALA A 364 21.47 -11.76 1.92
C ALA A 364 23.02 -11.83 1.95
N GLY A 365 23.63 -11.99 3.13
CA GLY A 365 25.07 -12.18 3.30
C GLY A 365 25.90 -10.91 3.35
N PHE A 366 25.28 -9.74 3.51
CA PHE A 366 26.00 -8.48 3.68
C PHE A 366 26.68 -8.37 5.05
N ASN A 367 27.79 -7.66 5.11
CA ASN A 367 28.46 -7.28 6.36
C ASN A 367 27.76 -6.06 6.96
N VAL A 368 26.78 -6.32 7.84
CA VAL A 368 25.82 -5.32 8.31
C VAL A 368 26.23 -4.71 9.64
N ARG A 369 26.23 -3.38 9.71
CA ARG A 369 26.11 -2.61 10.95
C ARG A 369 24.84 -1.78 10.91
N ALA A 370 24.04 -1.81 11.98
CA ALA A 370 22.83 -1.03 12.08
C ALA A 370 22.86 -0.12 13.31
N ALA A 371 22.22 1.02 13.23
CA ALA A 371 22.03 1.93 14.34
C ALA A 371 20.59 2.48 14.34
N CYS A 372 20.02 2.62 15.53
CA CYS A 372 18.69 3.15 15.74
C CYS A 372 18.74 4.26 16.79
N THR A 373 18.18 5.44 16.46
CA THR A 373 18.06 6.58 17.36
C THR A 373 16.61 7.00 17.51
N GLN A 374 16.28 7.61 18.66
CA GLN A 374 14.91 7.98 18.98
C GLN A 374 14.65 9.45 18.63
N VAL A 375 13.62 9.73 17.85
CA VAL A 375 13.21 11.08 17.43
C VAL A 375 12.93 12.01 18.63
N PRO A 376 12.28 11.60 19.72
CA PRO A 376 12.05 12.45 20.90
C PRO A 376 13.31 13.08 21.50
N TYR A 377 14.46 12.44 21.34
CA TYR A 377 15.74 12.95 21.87
C TYR A 377 16.48 13.87 20.90
N SER A 378 16.05 13.95 19.65
CA SER A 378 16.55 14.93 18.69
C SER A 378 16.06 16.35 19.05
N ALA A 379 16.80 17.36 18.59
CA ALA A 379 16.43 18.76 18.84
C ALA A 379 14.99 19.08 18.37
N ARG A 380 14.60 18.61 17.18
CA ARG A 380 13.25 18.85 16.65
C ARG A 380 12.19 18.04 17.39
N GLY A 381 12.49 16.80 17.72
CA GLY A 381 11.60 15.93 18.50
C GLY A 381 11.33 16.52 19.88
N TRP A 382 12.38 17.01 20.56
CA TRP A 382 12.23 17.70 21.86
C TRP A 382 11.35 18.97 21.76
N ILE A 383 11.55 19.79 20.72
CA ILE A 383 10.73 20.98 20.46
C ILE A 383 9.27 20.59 20.16
N HIS A 384 9.06 19.54 19.39
CA HIS A 384 7.73 19.07 19.01
C HIS A 384 6.92 18.58 20.21
N LYS A 385 7.55 17.85 21.12
CA LYS A 385 7.09 17.42 22.45
C LYS A 385 5.93 16.42 22.44
N ALA A 386 4.74 16.80 22.02
CA ALA A 386 3.56 15.94 22.03
C ALA A 386 3.34 15.32 20.65
N GLY A 387 3.21 13.99 20.56
CA GLY A 387 3.15 13.25 19.29
C GLY A 387 4.50 13.20 18.58
N ASN A 388 5.60 13.21 19.35
CA ASN A 388 6.97 13.16 18.82
C ASN A 388 7.56 11.75 18.84
N GLU A 389 6.76 10.74 19.14
CA GLU A 389 7.16 9.34 19.08
C GLU A 389 7.76 9.03 17.71
N GLY A 390 8.92 8.36 17.71
CA GLY A 390 9.59 8.05 16.44
C GLY A 390 11.01 7.57 16.60
N LEU A 391 11.55 7.07 15.51
CA LEU A 391 12.93 6.57 15.43
C LEU A 391 13.49 6.77 14.00
N ILE A 392 14.82 6.81 13.91
CA ILE A 392 15.55 6.66 12.65
C ILE A 392 16.46 5.44 12.81
N LYS A 393 16.31 4.46 11.92
CA LYS A 393 17.21 3.30 11.83
C LYS A 393 17.90 3.31 10.48
N VAL A 394 19.20 3.07 10.47
CA VAL A 394 20.03 2.98 9.25
C VAL A 394 20.80 1.68 9.25
N ILE A 395 20.92 1.06 8.06
CA ILE A 395 21.53 -0.24 7.86
C ILE A 395 22.69 -0.06 6.88
N LEU A 396 23.90 -0.20 7.38
CA LEU A 396 25.16 0.02 6.67
C LEU A 396 25.75 -1.30 6.18
N ASP A 397 26.13 -1.35 4.90
CA ASP A 397 27.11 -2.29 4.38
C ASP A 397 28.52 -1.78 4.76
N THR A 398 29.19 -2.48 5.66
CA THR A 398 30.51 -2.04 6.18
C THR A 398 31.65 -2.21 5.17
N GLU A 399 31.48 -3.06 4.15
CA GLU A 399 32.49 -3.27 3.10
C GLU A 399 32.41 -2.17 2.04
N ARG A 400 31.18 -1.78 1.63
CA ARG A 400 30.96 -0.78 0.60
C ARG A 400 30.85 0.64 1.15
N GLY A 401 30.58 0.78 2.43
CA GLY A 401 30.42 2.08 3.09
C GLY A 401 29.13 2.82 2.66
N VAL A 402 28.08 2.09 2.27
CA VAL A 402 26.80 2.64 1.78
C VAL A 402 25.63 2.08 2.59
N LEU A 403 24.49 2.78 2.57
CA LEU A 403 23.28 2.26 3.19
C LEU A 403 22.59 1.21 2.30
N LEU A 404 22.21 0.09 2.90
CA LEU A 404 21.39 -0.97 2.29
C LEU A 404 19.91 -0.73 2.50
N GLY A 405 19.57 -0.05 3.57
CA GLY A 405 18.20 0.27 3.91
C GLY A 405 18.12 1.25 5.08
N ALA A 406 16.93 1.75 5.31
CA ALA A 406 16.64 2.67 6.40
C ALA A 406 15.16 2.69 6.76
N THR A 407 14.87 3.07 8.00
CA THR A 407 13.54 3.35 8.52
C THR A 407 13.50 4.75 9.12
N SER A 408 12.43 5.49 8.82
CA SER A 408 12.12 6.78 9.42
C SER A 408 10.71 6.73 9.98
N ALA A 409 10.58 6.73 11.30
CA ALA A 409 9.30 6.83 11.97
C ALA A 409 9.21 8.17 12.72
N GLY A 410 8.05 8.85 12.65
CA GLY A 410 7.84 10.12 13.34
C GLY A 410 6.73 10.97 12.75
N PRO A 411 6.53 12.21 13.25
CA PRO A 411 5.49 13.12 12.79
C PRO A 411 5.54 13.45 11.28
N ALA A 412 6.69 13.27 10.67
CA ALA A 412 6.94 13.45 9.24
C ALA A 412 7.81 12.30 8.70
N GLY A 413 7.53 11.08 9.15
CA GLY A 413 8.35 9.90 8.85
C GLY A 413 8.47 9.63 7.36
N GLY A 414 7.37 9.72 6.62
CA GLY A 414 7.33 9.53 5.18
C GLY A 414 8.15 10.59 4.41
N GLU A 415 8.08 11.85 4.83
CA GLU A 415 8.84 12.93 4.18
C GLU A 415 10.34 12.85 4.49
N VAL A 416 10.71 12.52 5.72
CA VAL A 416 12.11 12.33 6.12
C VAL A 416 12.75 11.15 5.37
N LEU A 417 11.97 10.12 5.05
CA LEU A 417 12.43 8.96 4.29
C LEU A 417 13.02 9.34 2.93
N SER A 418 12.55 10.42 2.30
CA SER A 418 12.98 10.81 0.95
C SER A 418 14.50 11.00 0.83
N ALA A 419 15.15 11.59 1.85
CA ALA A 419 16.59 11.74 1.87
C ALA A 419 17.33 10.38 1.97
N LEU A 420 16.78 9.47 2.76
CA LEU A 420 17.31 8.11 2.93
C LEU A 420 17.10 7.27 1.66
N GLN A 421 15.97 7.44 0.97
CA GLN A 421 15.70 6.79 -0.29
C GLN A 421 16.73 7.16 -1.36
N VAL A 422 17.03 8.46 -1.51
CA VAL A 422 18.07 8.92 -2.44
C VAL A 422 19.43 8.35 -2.05
N ALA A 423 19.77 8.34 -0.75
CA ALA A 423 21.03 7.78 -0.27
C ALA A 423 21.20 6.29 -0.59
N VAL A 424 20.15 5.49 -0.38
CA VAL A 424 20.14 4.05 -0.71
C VAL A 424 20.19 3.85 -2.22
N ARG A 425 19.33 4.52 -2.98
CA ARG A 425 19.21 4.37 -4.43
C ARG A 425 20.48 4.75 -5.18
N ALA A 426 21.09 5.86 -4.81
CA ALA A 426 22.31 6.36 -5.43
C ALA A 426 23.59 5.79 -4.78
N GLN A 427 23.46 4.90 -3.80
CA GLN A 427 24.59 4.33 -3.06
C GLN A 427 25.55 5.39 -2.55
N VAL A 428 24.98 6.45 -1.95
CA VAL A 428 25.76 7.58 -1.46
C VAL A 428 26.67 7.09 -0.30
N PRO A 429 28.00 7.32 -0.36
CA PRO A 429 28.89 6.94 0.72
C PRO A 429 28.44 7.55 2.05
N VAL A 430 28.40 6.75 3.12
CA VAL A 430 28.03 7.23 4.47
C VAL A 430 28.95 8.35 4.93
N ALA A 431 30.22 8.35 4.53
CA ALA A 431 31.14 9.46 4.78
C ALA A 431 30.64 10.78 4.18
N THR A 432 30.03 10.75 2.98
CA THR A 432 29.43 11.94 2.36
C THR A 432 28.23 12.41 3.17
N LEU A 433 27.31 11.48 3.56
CA LEU A 433 26.14 11.80 4.37
C LEU A 433 26.52 12.42 5.72
N ARG A 434 27.60 11.95 6.35
CA ARG A 434 28.11 12.51 7.61
C ARG A 434 28.71 13.91 7.47
N ASN A 435 29.25 14.23 6.30
CA ASN A 435 29.92 15.49 6.07
C ASN A 435 29.04 16.59 5.46
N MET A 436 27.77 16.28 5.15
CA MET A 436 26.85 17.28 4.65
C MET A 436 26.21 18.09 5.78
N PRO A 437 25.85 19.38 5.55
CA PRO A 437 25.12 20.16 6.53
C PRO A 437 23.66 19.73 6.59
N TYR A 438 23.13 19.53 7.79
CA TYR A 438 21.72 19.28 8.05
C TYR A 438 21.06 20.53 8.62
N ALA A 439 19.93 20.96 8.03
CA ALA A 439 19.22 22.13 8.51
C ALA A 439 18.75 21.95 9.97
N TYR A 440 18.97 22.95 10.80
CA TYR A 440 18.66 22.90 12.23
C TYR A 440 17.56 23.91 12.59
N PRO A 441 16.55 23.54 13.40
CA PRO A 441 16.19 22.20 13.84
C PRO A 441 15.10 21.56 12.92
N THR A 442 15.38 20.39 12.38
CA THR A 442 14.46 19.65 11.51
C THR A 442 14.37 18.18 11.94
N PHE A 443 13.28 17.49 11.60
CA PHE A 443 13.17 16.05 11.83
C PHE A 443 14.23 15.28 11.02
N TYR A 444 14.49 15.67 9.77
CA TYR A 444 15.46 14.98 8.94
C TYR A 444 16.89 15.07 9.48
N ARG A 445 17.21 16.05 10.34
CA ARG A 445 18.51 16.13 11.02
C ARG A 445 18.76 14.92 11.95
N ALA A 446 17.71 14.22 12.42
CA ALA A 446 17.88 13.00 13.21
C ALA A 446 18.62 11.88 12.44
N ILE A 447 18.67 11.97 11.09
CA ILE A 447 19.50 11.08 10.26
C ILE A 447 20.98 11.23 10.62
N GLU A 448 21.49 12.45 10.86
CA GLU A 448 22.88 12.68 11.26
C GLU A 448 23.22 11.95 12.55
N GLU A 449 22.30 11.96 13.50
CA GLU A 449 22.46 11.26 14.79
C GLU A 449 22.52 9.74 14.60
N ALA A 450 21.64 9.18 13.77
CA ALA A 450 21.63 7.76 13.43
C ALA A 450 22.93 7.33 12.70
N LEU A 451 23.43 8.17 11.78
CA LEU A 451 24.70 7.91 11.09
C LEU A 451 25.90 7.95 12.04
N LYS A 452 25.92 8.85 13.03
CA LYS A 452 26.95 8.90 14.06
C LYS A 452 26.92 7.69 14.99
N ALA A 453 25.72 7.22 15.32
CA ALA A 453 25.54 6.03 16.18
C ALA A 453 26.03 4.71 15.53
N LEU A 454 26.30 4.71 14.21
CA LEU A 454 26.94 3.57 13.54
C LEU A 454 28.37 3.32 14.04
N ASP A 455 29.04 4.28 14.68
CA ASP A 455 30.41 4.14 15.18
C ASP A 455 30.48 3.80 16.68
N ALA A 456 29.35 3.84 17.37
CA ALA A 456 29.24 3.47 18.78
C ALA A 456 29.09 1.94 18.94
#